data_8bc4cec7045e26cc80118a0bd8425290
#
_entry.id   8bc4cec7045e26cc80118a0bd8425290
#
_cell.length_a   1.000
_cell.length_b   1.000
_cell.length_c   1.000
_cell.angle_alpha   90.00
_cell.angle_beta   90.00
_cell.angle_gamma   90.00
#
_symmetry.space_group_name_H-M   'P 1'
#
loop_
_entity.id
_entity.type
_entity.pdbx_description
1 polymer ?
#
loop_
_entity_poly.entity_id
_entity_poly.type
_entity_poly.pdbx_seq_one_letter_code
_entity_poly.pdbx_strand_id
1 'polypeptide(L)'
;METIKNILENTWVQRGIWSFIVVLISGLVYFLISKFLTKKEKANTKILSQKKNKTFIRMLKSIVGYILGTITVLMVLQIYGVDVTSMLAGVGIASIVIGFALQDALKDIFRGFDIVTDGYYEIGDVVKFGDNTGQVLSISLRTTKLQDINTGNIVSIANRNIDQIEVVAGAIYINIPMPYELPVKKSEEIVKSTIKAISKNDNVTNAAYLGLNDFSDNYVKHLIEVDCEPMNKLQVRRDALRAIADILETNKIAIPYPQLDIHTKK
;
A
#
# COMPACT_ATOMS: atom_id res chain seq x y z
N MET A 1 -60.68 9.52 -35.74
CA MET A 1 -59.74 8.46 -35.29
C MET A 1 -58.79 7.99 -36.37
N GLU A 2 -59.22 7.85 -37.64
CA GLU A 2 -58.37 7.46 -38.76
C GLU A 2 -57.25 8.45 -39.10
N THR A 3 -57.48 9.75 -38.98
CA THR A 3 -56.45 10.78 -39.23
C THR A 3 -55.29 10.73 -38.22
N ILE A 4 -55.54 10.41 -36.99
CA ILE A 4 -54.48 10.25 -35.95
C ILE A 4 -53.69 8.96 -36.20
N LYS A 5 -54.36 7.90 -36.68
CA LYS A 5 -53.72 6.63 -36.99
C LYS A 5 -52.80 6.77 -38.21
N ASN A 6 -53.22 7.46 -39.26
CA ASN A 6 -52.42 7.73 -40.43
C ASN A 6 -51.21 8.65 -40.16
N ILE A 7 -51.31 9.58 -39.18
CA ILE A 7 -50.17 10.40 -38.74
C ILE A 7 -49.18 9.58 -37.96
N LEU A 8 -49.63 8.66 -37.09
CA LEU A 8 -48.77 7.78 -36.32
C LEU A 8 -48.09 6.66 -37.13
N GLU A 9 -48.68 6.28 -38.27
CA GLU A 9 -48.09 5.30 -39.22
C GLU A 9 -47.03 5.94 -40.15
N ASN A 10 -46.93 7.27 -40.19
CA ASN A 10 -45.91 7.95 -40.96
C ASN A 10 -44.52 7.71 -40.38
N THR A 11 -43.64 7.10 -41.14
CA THR A 11 -42.26 6.73 -40.76
C THR A 11 -41.45 7.91 -40.20
N TRP A 12 -41.68 9.11 -40.70
CA TRP A 12 -41.01 10.32 -40.25
C TRP A 12 -41.51 10.76 -38.86
N VAL A 13 -42.79 10.63 -38.59
CA VAL A 13 -43.38 10.93 -37.29
C VAL A 13 -42.88 9.92 -36.22
N GLN A 14 -42.84 8.64 -36.59
CA GLN A 14 -42.30 7.59 -35.71
C GLN A 14 -40.84 7.85 -35.39
N ARG A 15 -40.00 8.17 -36.36
CA ARG A 15 -38.61 8.54 -36.16
C ARG A 15 -38.45 9.75 -35.22
N GLY A 16 -39.30 10.78 -35.42
CA GLY A 16 -39.31 11.93 -34.51
C GLY A 16 -39.67 11.58 -33.05
N ILE A 17 -40.71 10.74 -32.87
CA ILE A 17 -41.12 10.28 -31.54
C ILE A 17 -40.00 9.48 -30.88
N TRP A 18 -39.37 8.51 -31.57
CA TRP A 18 -38.28 7.70 -31.02
C TRP A 18 -37.07 8.55 -30.71
N SER A 19 -36.69 9.52 -31.52
CA SER A 19 -35.60 10.46 -31.27
C SER A 19 -35.87 11.28 -30.02
N PHE A 20 -37.11 11.78 -29.86
CA PHE A 20 -37.52 12.53 -28.68
C PHE A 20 -37.43 11.69 -27.41
N ILE A 21 -37.87 10.43 -27.46
CA ILE A 21 -37.80 9.48 -26.33
C ILE A 21 -36.34 9.23 -25.95
N VAL A 22 -35.45 8.99 -26.90
CA VAL A 22 -34.02 8.76 -26.65
C VAL A 22 -33.37 9.97 -25.99
N VAL A 23 -33.63 11.18 -26.46
CA VAL A 23 -33.11 12.42 -25.89
C VAL A 23 -33.66 12.63 -24.49
N LEU A 24 -34.93 12.34 -24.25
CA LEU A 24 -35.57 12.48 -22.92
C LEU A 24 -35.00 11.49 -21.92
N ILE A 25 -34.80 10.22 -22.32
CA ILE A 25 -34.19 9.20 -21.49
C ILE A 25 -32.74 9.57 -21.17
N SER A 26 -31.96 9.98 -22.17
CA SER A 26 -30.58 10.41 -21.98
C SER A 26 -30.47 11.61 -21.03
N GLY A 27 -31.35 12.60 -21.17
CA GLY A 27 -31.44 13.75 -20.27
C GLY A 27 -31.83 13.36 -18.87
N LEU A 28 -32.78 12.41 -18.68
CA LEU A 28 -33.16 11.88 -17.37
C LEU A 28 -32.00 11.15 -16.70
N VAL A 29 -31.29 10.30 -17.44
CA VAL A 29 -30.11 9.57 -16.92
C VAL A 29 -29.03 10.56 -16.50
N TYR A 30 -28.72 11.56 -17.33
CA TYR A 30 -27.78 12.61 -16.98
C TYR A 30 -28.19 13.37 -15.71
N PHE A 31 -29.48 13.74 -15.63
CA PHE A 31 -30.02 14.43 -14.44
C PHE A 31 -29.89 13.60 -13.18
N LEU A 32 -30.22 12.29 -13.22
CA LEU A 32 -30.11 11.38 -12.09
C LEU A 32 -28.67 11.23 -11.63
N ILE A 33 -27.72 10.99 -12.56
CA ILE A 33 -26.31 10.89 -12.26
C ILE A 33 -25.79 12.21 -11.68
N SER A 34 -26.13 13.34 -12.30
CA SER A 34 -25.74 14.67 -11.84
C SER A 34 -26.24 14.99 -10.43
N LYS A 35 -27.49 14.61 -10.12
CA LYS A 35 -28.11 14.77 -8.80
C LYS A 35 -27.43 13.89 -7.75
N PHE A 36 -27.12 12.64 -8.10
CA PHE A 36 -26.41 11.72 -7.22
C PHE A 36 -25.00 12.24 -6.86
N LEU A 37 -24.26 12.70 -7.84
CA LEU A 37 -22.92 13.28 -7.67
C LEU A 37 -22.97 14.54 -6.77
N THR A 38 -23.99 15.39 -6.92
CA THR A 38 -24.14 16.60 -6.08
C THR A 38 -24.63 16.31 -4.66
N LYS A 39 -25.39 15.24 -4.44
CA LYS A 39 -25.85 14.88 -3.08
C LYS A 39 -24.67 14.47 -2.18
N LYS A 40 -23.66 13.79 -2.72
CA LYS A 40 -22.42 13.46 -2.01
C LYS A 40 -21.56 14.70 -1.68
N GLU A 41 -21.65 15.79 -2.45
CA GLU A 41 -20.92 17.02 -2.19
C GLU A 41 -21.35 17.70 -0.88
N LYS A 42 -22.66 17.67 -0.57
CA LYS A 42 -23.23 18.32 0.63
C LYS A 42 -22.95 17.57 1.93
N ALA A 43 -22.62 16.28 1.87
CA ALA A 43 -22.40 15.45 3.06
C ALA A 43 -20.98 15.56 3.65
N ASN A 44 -20.02 16.11 2.95
CA ASN A 44 -18.59 16.11 3.35
C ASN A 44 -18.10 17.54 3.65
N THR A 45 -18.36 18.02 4.87
CA THR A 45 -18.13 19.40 5.34
C THR A 45 -16.77 19.59 6.03
N LYS A 46 -15.65 19.59 5.29
CA LYS A 46 -14.39 20.25 5.74
C LYS A 46 -13.97 21.30 4.71
N ILE A 47 -13.85 22.55 5.13
CA ILE A 47 -13.78 23.78 4.30
C ILE A 47 -12.67 23.78 3.22
N LEU A 48 -11.52 23.21 3.49
CA LEU A 48 -10.40 23.12 2.53
C LEU A 48 -10.56 22.01 1.45
N SER A 49 -11.35 20.97 1.76
CA SER A 49 -11.71 19.89 0.83
C SER A 49 -12.77 20.32 -0.19
N GLN A 50 -13.62 21.30 0.14
CA GLN A 50 -14.76 21.70 -0.71
C GLN A 50 -14.36 22.24 -2.08
N LYS A 51 -13.28 23.03 -2.18
CA LYS A 51 -12.88 23.65 -3.47
C LYS A 51 -12.33 22.62 -4.45
N LYS A 52 -11.54 21.66 -3.97
CA LYS A 52 -11.04 20.53 -4.78
C LYS A 52 -12.16 19.59 -5.22
N ASN A 53 -13.08 19.25 -4.29
CA ASN A 53 -14.21 18.36 -4.56
C ASN A 53 -15.19 18.95 -5.59
N LYS A 54 -15.48 20.27 -5.53
CA LYS A 54 -16.34 20.94 -6.51
C LYS A 54 -15.80 20.86 -7.93
N THR A 55 -14.50 21.10 -8.10
CA THR A 55 -13.86 21.04 -9.42
C THR A 55 -13.88 19.61 -9.97
N PHE A 56 -13.55 18.61 -9.13
CA PHE A 56 -13.56 17.21 -9.52
C PHE A 56 -14.95 16.72 -9.93
N ILE A 57 -16.00 17.05 -9.15
CA ILE A 57 -17.39 16.68 -9.46
C ILE A 57 -17.83 17.35 -10.77
N ARG A 58 -17.43 18.61 -11.01
CA ARG A 58 -17.73 19.31 -12.27
C ARG A 58 -17.09 18.62 -13.48
N MET A 59 -15.81 18.20 -13.34
CA MET A 59 -15.11 17.46 -14.38
C MET A 59 -15.80 16.11 -14.66
N LEU A 60 -16.17 15.35 -13.63
CA LEU A 60 -16.91 14.08 -13.80
C LEU A 60 -18.24 14.28 -14.52
N LYS A 61 -19.00 15.31 -14.17
CA LYS A 61 -20.27 15.63 -14.87
C LYS A 61 -20.05 15.96 -16.34
N SER A 62 -18.99 16.71 -16.66
CA SER A 62 -18.69 17.03 -18.05
C SER A 62 -18.32 15.78 -18.84
N ILE A 63 -17.49 14.89 -18.27
CA ILE A 63 -17.11 13.61 -18.91
C ILE A 63 -18.36 12.75 -19.16
N VAL A 64 -19.21 12.58 -18.16
CA VAL A 64 -20.48 11.82 -18.30
C VAL A 64 -21.38 12.47 -19.33
N GLY A 65 -21.47 13.80 -19.34
CA GLY A 65 -22.25 14.55 -20.33
C GLY A 65 -21.75 14.34 -21.76
N TYR A 66 -20.43 14.36 -21.98
CA TYR A 66 -19.86 14.09 -23.31
C TYR A 66 -20.13 12.65 -23.77
N ILE A 67 -19.95 11.66 -22.90
CA ILE A 67 -20.19 10.25 -23.20
C ILE A 67 -21.67 10.04 -23.58
N LEU A 68 -22.60 10.49 -22.73
CA LEU A 68 -24.03 10.37 -22.97
C LEU A 68 -24.46 11.15 -24.23
N GLY A 69 -23.91 12.35 -24.41
CA GLY A 69 -24.17 13.16 -25.61
C GLY A 69 -23.74 12.44 -26.89
N THR A 70 -22.57 11.87 -26.94
CA THR A 70 -22.07 11.10 -28.09
C THR A 70 -22.96 9.89 -28.36
N ILE A 71 -23.32 9.11 -27.36
CA ILE A 71 -24.20 7.96 -27.48
C ILE A 71 -25.57 8.39 -28.03
N THR A 72 -26.14 9.48 -27.47
CA THR A 72 -27.45 10.01 -27.90
C THR A 72 -27.43 10.43 -29.35
N VAL A 73 -26.38 11.13 -29.80
CA VAL A 73 -26.25 11.56 -31.21
C VAL A 73 -26.19 10.34 -32.15
N LEU A 74 -25.37 9.32 -31.81
CA LEU A 74 -25.28 8.10 -32.61
C LEU A 74 -26.61 7.36 -32.70
N MET A 75 -27.35 7.23 -31.57
CA MET A 75 -28.68 6.60 -31.56
C MET A 75 -29.70 7.36 -32.41
N VAL A 76 -29.70 8.69 -32.34
CA VAL A 76 -30.58 9.52 -33.15
C VAL A 76 -30.24 9.35 -34.61
N LEU A 77 -28.97 9.41 -35.03
CA LEU A 77 -28.54 9.20 -36.41
C LEU A 77 -29.02 7.83 -36.95
N GLN A 78 -28.92 6.79 -36.15
CA GLN A 78 -29.36 5.44 -36.50
C GLN A 78 -30.86 5.36 -36.70
N ILE A 79 -31.68 6.07 -35.89
CA ILE A 79 -33.15 6.17 -36.10
C ILE A 79 -33.49 6.78 -37.45
N TYR A 80 -32.70 7.75 -37.91
CA TYR A 80 -32.90 8.37 -39.23
C TYR A 80 -32.34 7.54 -40.38
N GLY A 81 -31.76 6.38 -40.13
CA GLY A 81 -31.25 5.45 -41.13
C GLY A 81 -29.81 5.72 -41.56
N VAL A 82 -29.08 6.58 -40.83
CA VAL A 82 -27.65 6.78 -41.10
C VAL A 82 -26.88 5.56 -40.58
N ASP A 83 -26.02 4.98 -41.39
CA ASP A 83 -25.12 3.91 -40.95
C ASP A 83 -24.05 4.46 -40.04
N VAL A 84 -24.15 4.12 -38.76
CA VAL A 84 -23.22 4.53 -37.68
C VAL A 84 -22.14 3.49 -37.43
N THR A 85 -22.08 2.40 -38.20
CA THR A 85 -21.14 1.28 -37.94
C THR A 85 -19.70 1.72 -37.93
N SER A 86 -19.28 2.53 -38.89
CA SER A 86 -17.90 3.06 -38.90
C SER A 86 -17.62 4.04 -37.79
N MET A 87 -18.61 4.81 -37.33
CA MET A 87 -18.48 5.69 -36.17
C MET A 87 -18.33 4.88 -34.85
N LEU A 88 -19.15 3.82 -34.72
CA LEU A 88 -19.05 2.90 -33.57
C LEU A 88 -17.70 2.18 -33.55
N ALA A 89 -17.19 1.75 -34.69
CA ALA A 89 -15.85 1.16 -34.79
C ALA A 89 -14.77 2.15 -34.33
N GLY A 90 -14.86 3.42 -34.75
CA GLY A 90 -13.94 4.48 -34.30
C GLY A 90 -14.02 4.73 -32.80
N VAL A 91 -15.20 4.79 -32.20
CA VAL A 91 -15.43 4.91 -30.77
C VAL A 91 -14.86 3.69 -30.03
N GLY A 92 -15.01 2.48 -30.58
CA GLY A 92 -14.44 1.25 -30.04
C GLY A 92 -12.91 1.31 -29.95
N ILE A 93 -12.25 1.71 -31.03
CA ILE A 93 -10.78 1.88 -31.04
C ILE A 93 -10.36 2.95 -30.06
N ALA A 94 -11.03 4.11 -30.03
CA ALA A 94 -10.73 5.18 -29.05
C ALA A 94 -10.88 4.69 -27.60
N SER A 95 -11.90 3.86 -27.34
CA SER A 95 -12.12 3.28 -25.98
C SER A 95 -10.98 2.37 -25.56
N ILE A 96 -10.39 1.58 -26.48
CA ILE A 96 -9.22 0.74 -26.20
C ILE A 96 -8.01 1.60 -25.83
N VAL A 97 -7.75 2.65 -26.61
CA VAL A 97 -6.63 3.58 -26.33
C VAL A 97 -6.79 4.26 -24.98
N ILE A 98 -8.01 4.72 -24.67
CA ILE A 98 -8.31 5.32 -23.34
C ILE A 98 -8.15 4.27 -22.23
N GLY A 99 -8.60 3.04 -22.47
CA GLY A 99 -8.42 1.92 -21.52
C GLY A 99 -6.95 1.68 -21.17
N PHE A 100 -6.07 1.63 -22.18
CA PHE A 100 -4.63 1.50 -21.96
C PHE A 100 -4.04 2.72 -21.21
N ALA A 101 -4.49 3.92 -21.57
CA ALA A 101 -4.02 5.13 -20.86
C ALA A 101 -4.42 5.17 -19.38
N LEU A 102 -5.54 4.54 -19.01
CA LEU A 102 -6.04 4.46 -17.63
C LEU A 102 -5.61 3.19 -16.89
N GLN A 103 -4.96 2.25 -17.55
CA GLN A 103 -4.62 0.93 -17.02
C GLN A 103 -3.89 1.02 -15.67
N ASP A 104 -2.87 1.88 -15.56
CA ASP A 104 -2.07 2.03 -14.36
C ASP A 104 -2.88 2.64 -13.21
N ALA A 105 -3.78 3.57 -13.50
CA ALA A 105 -4.65 4.15 -12.48
C ALA A 105 -5.65 3.11 -11.94
N LEU A 106 -6.15 2.23 -12.81
CA LEU A 106 -7.03 1.13 -12.39
C LEU A 106 -6.27 0.09 -11.56
N LYS A 107 -5.04 -0.27 -11.96
CA LYS A 107 -4.17 -1.15 -11.15
C LYS A 107 -3.94 -0.59 -9.76
N ASP A 108 -3.66 0.71 -9.62
CA ASP A 108 -3.50 1.37 -8.32
C ASP A 108 -4.75 1.19 -7.45
N ILE A 109 -5.94 1.38 -8.04
CA ILE A 109 -7.22 1.30 -7.33
C ILE A 109 -7.49 -0.13 -6.85
N PHE A 110 -7.36 -1.11 -7.74
CA PHE A 110 -7.58 -2.51 -7.39
C PHE A 110 -6.59 -2.99 -6.35
N ARG A 111 -5.30 -2.64 -6.51
CA ARG A 111 -4.30 -3.00 -5.52
C ARG A 111 -4.54 -2.34 -4.16
N GLY A 112 -4.97 -1.07 -4.16
CA GLY A 112 -5.36 -0.39 -2.92
C GLY A 112 -6.57 -1.04 -2.23
N PHE A 113 -7.51 -1.57 -3.01
CA PHE A 113 -8.63 -2.35 -2.50
C PHE A 113 -8.16 -3.69 -1.90
N ASP A 114 -7.30 -4.44 -2.60
CA ASP A 114 -6.74 -5.71 -2.12
C ASP A 114 -5.97 -5.53 -0.80
N ILE A 115 -5.13 -4.49 -0.70
CA ILE A 115 -4.38 -4.18 0.52
C ILE A 115 -5.29 -4.06 1.73
N VAL A 116 -6.43 -3.37 1.57
CA VAL A 116 -7.37 -3.13 2.68
C VAL A 116 -8.25 -4.36 2.96
N THR A 117 -8.71 -5.07 1.92
CA THR A 117 -9.63 -6.21 2.10
C THR A 117 -8.91 -7.45 2.59
N ASP A 118 -7.71 -7.68 2.12
CA ASP A 118 -6.91 -8.85 2.49
C ASP A 118 -6.03 -8.60 3.72
N GLY A 119 -5.97 -7.35 4.20
CA GLY A 119 -5.24 -6.98 5.40
C GLY A 119 -3.74 -7.22 5.29
N TYR A 120 -3.12 -6.84 4.17
CA TYR A 120 -1.68 -7.04 3.98
C TYR A 120 -0.85 -6.32 5.03
N TYR A 121 -1.30 -5.15 5.45
CA TYR A 121 -0.76 -4.32 6.55
C TYR A 121 -1.77 -3.26 6.93
N GLU A 122 -1.61 -2.69 8.12
CA GLU A 122 -2.49 -1.67 8.68
C GLU A 122 -1.76 -0.34 8.89
N ILE A 123 -2.54 0.72 9.13
CA ILE A 123 -1.98 2.03 9.50
C ILE A 123 -1.33 1.90 10.87
N GLY A 124 -0.06 2.28 10.96
CA GLY A 124 0.77 2.13 12.17
C GLY A 124 1.78 1.00 12.08
N ASP A 125 1.58 0.01 11.22
CA ASP A 125 2.56 -1.05 11.00
C ASP A 125 3.87 -0.49 10.46
N VAL A 126 4.98 -1.12 10.85
CA VAL A 126 6.28 -0.91 10.20
C VAL A 126 6.44 -1.94 9.10
N VAL A 127 6.62 -1.45 7.89
CA VAL A 127 6.74 -2.29 6.71
C VAL A 127 8.05 -2.01 5.97
N LYS A 128 8.57 -3.05 5.32
CA LYS A 128 9.70 -2.92 4.41
C LYS A 128 9.22 -3.13 2.98
N PHE A 129 9.52 -2.17 2.13
CA PHE A 129 9.23 -2.17 0.70
C PHE A 129 10.48 -1.77 -0.08
N GLY A 130 11.07 -2.70 -0.81
CA GLY A 130 12.38 -2.51 -1.43
C GLY A 130 13.45 -2.12 -0.39
N ASP A 131 14.12 -1.01 -0.62
CA ASP A 131 15.13 -0.47 0.31
C ASP A 131 14.54 0.44 1.41
N ASN A 132 13.25 0.76 1.33
CA ASN A 132 12.59 1.63 2.31
C ASN A 132 11.98 0.80 3.44
N THR A 133 12.28 1.18 4.67
CA THR A 133 11.59 0.65 5.86
C THR A 133 10.93 1.81 6.57
N GLY A 134 9.62 1.73 6.79
CA GLY A 134 8.89 2.86 7.35
C GLY A 134 7.55 2.46 7.97
N GLN A 135 7.04 3.36 8.82
CA GLN A 135 5.71 3.21 9.40
C GLN A 135 4.65 3.67 8.41
N VAL A 136 3.60 2.89 8.26
CA VAL A 136 2.44 3.22 7.42
C VAL A 136 1.66 4.37 8.05
N LEU A 137 1.69 5.53 7.39
CA LEU A 137 0.94 6.72 7.83
C LEU A 137 -0.49 6.76 7.31
N SER A 138 -0.67 6.33 6.06
CA SER A 138 -1.99 6.30 5.44
C SER A 138 -2.04 5.36 4.25
N ILE A 139 -3.19 4.72 4.08
CA ILE A 139 -3.53 3.91 2.92
C ILE A 139 -4.63 4.65 2.18
N SER A 140 -4.40 5.00 0.93
CA SER A 140 -5.35 5.68 0.05
C SER A 140 -5.66 4.78 -1.14
N LEU A 141 -6.70 5.13 -1.91
CA LEU A 141 -7.14 4.35 -3.06
C LEU A 141 -6.03 4.05 -4.08
N ARG A 142 -5.08 4.99 -4.26
CA ARG A 142 -4.01 4.87 -5.26
C ARG A 142 -2.60 4.84 -4.69
N THR A 143 -2.41 5.23 -3.43
CA THR A 143 -1.09 5.41 -2.82
C THR A 143 -1.10 5.02 -1.36
N THR A 144 -0.03 4.37 -0.93
CA THR A 144 0.33 4.18 0.48
C THR A 144 1.45 5.15 0.83
N LYS A 145 1.36 5.78 2.00
CA LYS A 145 2.40 6.68 2.52
C LYS A 145 3.10 6.04 3.70
N LEU A 146 4.41 6.02 3.64
CA LEU A 146 5.28 5.53 4.70
C LEU A 146 6.10 6.69 5.26
N GLN A 147 6.36 6.67 6.56
CA GLN A 147 7.39 7.49 7.18
C GLN A 147 8.63 6.63 7.39
N ASP A 148 9.69 6.93 6.65
CA ASP A 148 10.97 6.21 6.75
C ASP A 148 11.54 6.32 8.16
N ILE A 149 11.88 5.19 8.77
CA ILE A 149 12.33 5.13 10.17
C ILE A 149 13.76 5.66 10.38
N ASN A 150 14.57 5.75 9.33
CA ASN A 150 15.94 6.23 9.40
C ASN A 150 16.03 7.75 9.20
N THR A 151 15.25 8.26 8.24
CA THR A 151 15.34 9.66 7.80
C THR A 151 14.18 10.52 8.28
N GLY A 152 13.04 9.90 8.69
CA GLY A 152 11.80 10.58 9.02
C GLY A 152 11.05 11.11 7.80
N ASN A 153 11.55 10.90 6.58
CA ASN A 153 10.95 11.38 5.34
C ASN A 153 9.64 10.64 5.03
N ILE A 154 8.70 11.33 4.40
CA ILE A 154 7.47 10.72 3.93
C ILE A 154 7.66 10.24 2.48
N VAL A 155 7.58 8.92 2.29
CA VAL A 155 7.63 8.26 0.99
C VAL A 155 6.20 7.94 0.55
N SER A 156 5.81 8.37 -0.65
CA SER A 156 4.52 8.02 -1.25
C SER A 156 4.74 6.99 -2.34
N ILE A 157 4.14 5.82 -2.17
CA ILE A 157 4.27 4.68 -3.08
C ILE A 157 2.95 4.49 -3.81
N ALA A 158 2.97 4.35 -5.13
CA ALA A 158 1.80 3.95 -5.91
C ALA A 158 1.44 2.50 -5.57
N ASN A 159 0.17 2.22 -5.27
CA ASN A 159 -0.23 0.89 -4.79
C ASN A 159 0.11 -0.21 -5.80
N ARG A 160 0.08 0.06 -7.11
CA ARG A 160 0.46 -0.88 -8.17
C ARG A 160 1.91 -1.38 -8.06
N ASN A 161 2.78 -0.62 -7.39
CA ASN A 161 4.19 -0.99 -7.23
C ASN A 161 4.42 -1.86 -5.97
N ILE A 162 3.38 -2.11 -5.16
CA ILE A 162 3.47 -2.91 -3.94
C ILE A 162 3.18 -4.37 -4.29
N ASP A 163 4.14 -5.05 -4.90
CA ASP A 163 4.01 -6.48 -5.23
C ASP A 163 4.37 -7.38 -4.06
N GLN A 164 5.42 -7.02 -3.31
CA GLN A 164 5.85 -7.68 -2.10
C GLN A 164 6.04 -6.64 -1.00
N ILE A 165 5.58 -6.96 0.19
CA ILE A 165 5.77 -6.15 1.38
C ILE A 165 6.05 -7.08 2.56
N GLU A 166 7.01 -6.69 3.38
CA GLU A 166 7.34 -7.39 4.62
C GLU A 166 6.85 -6.55 5.79
N VAL A 167 5.95 -7.09 6.60
CA VAL A 167 5.56 -6.47 7.87
C VAL A 167 6.64 -6.80 8.89
N VAL A 168 7.29 -5.76 9.39
CA VAL A 168 8.45 -5.90 10.28
C VAL A 168 7.96 -6.27 11.68
N ALA A 169 8.27 -7.49 12.11
CA ALA A 169 8.05 -7.91 13.49
C ALA A 169 8.97 -7.18 14.47
N GLY A 170 8.52 -7.05 15.72
CA GLY A 170 9.30 -6.42 16.79
C GLY A 170 10.48 -7.24 17.29
N ALA A 171 10.58 -8.52 16.94
CA ALA A 171 11.66 -9.39 17.39
C ALA A 171 13.03 -9.04 16.79
N ILE A 172 14.04 -9.02 17.64
CA ILE A 172 15.45 -8.80 17.31
C ILE A 172 16.24 -10.03 17.74
N TYR A 173 16.92 -10.66 16.80
CA TYR A 173 17.82 -11.77 17.09
C TYR A 173 19.25 -11.28 17.16
N ILE A 174 19.93 -11.51 18.29
CA ILE A 174 21.31 -11.09 18.52
C ILE A 174 22.14 -12.29 18.91
N ASN A 175 23.27 -12.48 18.23
CA ASN A 175 24.28 -13.46 18.61
C ASN A 175 25.28 -12.81 19.55
N ILE A 176 25.46 -13.39 20.74
CA ILE A 176 26.49 -13.00 21.72
C ILE A 176 27.68 -13.94 21.50
N PRO A 177 28.85 -13.43 21.10
CA PRO A 177 30.03 -14.24 20.91
C PRO A 177 30.70 -14.51 22.26
N MET A 178 30.98 -15.80 22.54
CA MET A 178 31.70 -16.22 23.74
C MET A 178 32.93 -17.04 23.34
N PRO A 179 34.10 -16.77 23.93
CA PRO A 179 35.34 -17.50 23.62
C PRO A 179 35.21 -18.98 24.01
N TYR A 180 35.91 -19.86 23.30
CA TYR A 180 35.90 -21.30 23.54
C TYR A 180 36.49 -21.71 24.91
N GLU A 181 37.40 -20.89 25.47
CA GLU A 181 38.03 -21.13 26.77
C GLU A 181 37.02 -21.01 27.93
N LEU A 182 35.88 -20.38 27.69
CA LEU A 182 34.85 -20.21 28.69
C LEU A 182 33.92 -21.43 28.72
N PRO A 183 33.79 -22.13 29.88
CA PRO A 183 32.86 -23.25 29.98
C PRO A 183 31.42 -22.85 29.64
N VAL A 184 30.73 -23.69 28.87
CA VAL A 184 29.35 -23.39 28.33
C VAL A 184 28.39 -22.98 29.48
N LYS A 185 28.40 -23.65 30.61
CA LYS A 185 27.54 -23.28 31.74
C LYS A 185 27.77 -21.85 32.24
N LYS A 186 29.04 -21.43 32.27
CA LYS A 186 29.42 -20.08 32.72
C LYS A 186 29.05 -19.04 31.66
N SER A 187 29.22 -19.35 30.39
CA SER A 187 28.78 -18.46 29.31
C SER A 187 27.26 -18.25 29.29
N GLU A 188 26.47 -19.32 29.55
CA GLU A 188 25.00 -19.22 29.67
C GLU A 188 24.57 -18.36 30.87
N GLU A 189 25.27 -18.45 32.03
CA GLU A 189 25.01 -17.60 33.21
C GLU A 189 25.22 -16.11 32.85
N ILE A 190 26.28 -15.81 32.12
CA ILE A 190 26.57 -14.45 31.66
C ILE A 190 25.52 -13.96 30.67
N VAL A 191 25.12 -14.81 29.72
CA VAL A 191 24.04 -14.48 28.79
C VAL A 191 22.72 -14.21 29.53
N LYS A 192 22.38 -15.02 30.53
CA LYS A 192 21.19 -14.78 31.37
C LYS A 192 21.29 -13.47 32.18
N SER A 193 22.48 -13.08 32.63
CA SER A 193 22.69 -11.78 33.26
C SER A 193 22.54 -10.61 32.26
N THR A 194 23.00 -10.81 31.03
CA THR A 194 22.88 -9.86 29.94
C THR A 194 21.40 -9.62 29.60
N ILE A 195 20.60 -10.69 29.47
CA ILE A 195 19.16 -10.59 29.26
C ILE A 195 18.47 -9.76 30.33
N LYS A 196 18.83 -10.00 31.63
CA LYS A 196 18.28 -9.21 32.75
C LYS A 196 18.64 -7.72 32.66
N ALA A 197 19.82 -7.38 32.12
CA ALA A 197 20.20 -6.00 31.91
C ALA A 197 19.44 -5.38 30.73
N ILE A 198 19.28 -6.11 29.63
CA ILE A 198 18.50 -5.67 28.43
C ILE A 198 17.02 -5.47 28.79
N SER A 199 16.45 -6.37 29.60
CA SER A 199 15.04 -6.28 30.04
C SER A 199 14.72 -5.06 30.93
N LYS A 200 15.73 -4.32 31.39
CA LYS A 200 15.52 -3.06 32.11
C LYS A 200 15.25 -1.86 31.24
N ASN A 201 15.42 -2.00 29.93
CA ASN A 201 15.11 -0.94 28.97
C ASN A 201 13.59 -0.88 28.77
N ASP A 202 13.00 0.31 28.98
CA ASP A 202 11.55 0.53 28.91
C ASP A 202 10.95 0.20 27.54
N ASN A 203 11.76 0.21 26.48
CA ASN A 203 11.34 -0.14 25.13
C ASN A 203 11.39 -1.64 24.81
N VAL A 204 11.86 -2.47 25.75
CA VAL A 204 11.93 -3.93 25.62
C VAL A 204 10.69 -4.57 26.25
N THR A 205 9.91 -5.27 25.45
CA THR A 205 8.71 -5.98 25.92
C THR A 205 9.08 -7.32 26.55
N ASN A 206 10.02 -8.04 25.94
CA ASN A 206 10.49 -9.33 26.41
C ASN A 206 11.93 -9.56 25.96
N ALA A 207 12.69 -10.37 26.68
CA ALA A 207 14.00 -10.85 26.22
C ALA A 207 14.22 -12.28 26.70
N ALA A 208 14.65 -13.15 25.80
CA ALA A 208 14.78 -14.58 26.04
C ALA A 208 16.11 -15.14 25.51
N TYR A 209 16.64 -16.14 26.21
CA TYR A 209 17.76 -16.95 25.71
C TYR A 209 17.21 -18.12 24.89
N LEU A 210 17.60 -18.19 23.63
CA LEU A 210 17.16 -19.26 22.74
C LEU A 210 18.12 -20.46 22.73
N GLY A 211 19.35 -20.29 23.18
CA GLY A 211 20.35 -21.35 23.24
C GLY A 211 21.61 -21.07 22.46
N LEU A 212 22.43 -22.10 22.31
CA LEU A 212 23.58 -22.08 21.40
C LEU A 212 23.07 -22.08 19.95
N ASN A 213 23.56 -21.14 19.17
CA ASN A 213 23.13 -20.99 17.78
C ASN A 213 24.11 -21.65 16.80
N ASP A 214 25.41 -21.45 17.05
CA ASP A 214 26.44 -21.91 16.12
C ASP A 214 27.84 -21.92 16.76
N PHE A 215 28.74 -22.70 16.21
CA PHE A 215 30.17 -22.71 16.51
C PHE A 215 30.92 -22.05 15.36
N SER A 216 31.51 -20.89 15.62
CA SER A 216 32.31 -20.14 14.65
C SER A 216 33.80 -20.49 14.81
N ASP A 217 34.66 -20.04 13.91
CA ASP A 217 36.09 -20.40 13.92
C ASP A 217 36.78 -20.09 15.27
N ASN A 218 36.41 -19.00 15.94
CA ASN A 218 37.11 -18.52 17.16
C ASN A 218 36.17 -18.30 18.37
N TYR A 219 34.86 -18.62 18.23
CA TYR A 219 33.90 -18.39 19.32
C TYR A 219 32.61 -19.18 19.14
N VAL A 220 31.87 -19.31 20.23
CA VAL A 220 30.53 -19.88 20.25
C VAL A 220 29.51 -18.78 20.23
N LYS A 221 28.45 -18.93 19.39
CA LYS A 221 27.34 -17.98 19.29
C LYS A 221 26.20 -18.40 20.19
N HIS A 222 25.85 -17.53 21.14
CA HIS A 222 24.65 -17.67 21.93
C HIS A 222 23.56 -16.76 21.37
N LEU A 223 22.41 -17.32 21.04
CA LEU A 223 21.30 -16.58 20.46
C LEU A 223 20.36 -16.08 21.55
N ILE A 224 20.08 -14.79 21.50
CA ILE A 224 19.01 -14.16 22.29
C ILE A 224 17.99 -13.54 21.37
N GLU A 225 16.75 -13.53 21.82
CA GLU A 225 15.64 -12.81 21.22
C GLU A 225 15.26 -11.64 22.12
N VAL A 226 15.04 -10.48 21.52
CA VAL A 226 14.63 -9.28 22.24
C VAL A 226 13.42 -8.71 21.48
N ASP A 227 12.28 -8.66 22.16
CA ASP A 227 11.03 -8.15 21.61
C ASP A 227 10.83 -6.68 21.98
N CYS A 228 10.42 -5.89 21.02
CA CYS A 228 10.12 -4.47 21.19
C CYS A 228 9.08 -4.02 20.17
N GLU A 229 8.58 -2.80 20.30
CA GLU A 229 7.79 -2.20 19.21
C GLU A 229 8.65 -2.06 17.94
N PRO A 230 8.12 -2.37 16.75
CA PRO A 230 8.84 -2.32 15.47
C PRO A 230 9.53 -0.97 15.20
N MET A 231 8.94 0.14 15.64
CA MET A 231 9.51 1.48 15.51
C MET A 231 10.80 1.67 16.33
N ASN A 232 10.90 1.00 17.48
CA ASN A 232 12.02 1.13 18.39
C ASN A 232 13.16 0.13 18.09
N LYS A 233 12.96 -0.77 17.11
CA LYS A 233 13.85 -1.89 16.80
C LYS A 233 15.31 -1.49 16.64
N LEU A 234 15.59 -0.41 15.93
CA LEU A 234 16.96 0.07 15.71
C LEU A 234 17.60 0.57 17.00
N GLN A 235 16.86 1.33 17.80
CA GLN A 235 17.37 1.86 19.08
C GLN A 235 17.58 0.74 20.08
N VAL A 236 16.59 -0.13 20.25
CA VAL A 236 16.68 -1.29 21.16
C VAL A 236 17.85 -2.20 20.78
N ARG A 237 18.10 -2.43 19.47
CA ARG A 237 19.27 -3.19 19.04
C ARG A 237 20.59 -2.54 19.47
N ARG A 238 20.73 -1.22 19.35
CA ARG A 238 21.94 -0.48 19.76
C ARG A 238 22.14 -0.55 21.29
N ASP A 239 21.06 -0.37 22.04
CA ASP A 239 21.08 -0.42 23.49
C ASP A 239 21.42 -1.84 23.99
N ALA A 240 20.86 -2.88 23.35
CA ALA A 240 21.17 -4.27 23.66
C ALA A 240 22.64 -4.61 23.38
N LEU A 241 23.18 -4.17 22.23
CA LEU A 241 24.60 -4.37 21.92
C LEU A 241 25.52 -3.67 22.93
N ARG A 242 25.12 -2.47 23.38
CA ARG A 242 25.87 -1.77 24.43
C ARG A 242 25.82 -2.52 25.75
N ALA A 243 24.66 -2.99 26.19
CA ALA A 243 24.51 -3.79 27.41
C ALA A 243 25.32 -5.09 27.32
N ILE A 244 25.39 -5.72 26.16
CA ILE A 244 26.24 -6.90 25.94
C ILE A 244 27.71 -6.53 26.14
N ALA A 245 28.19 -5.45 25.54
CA ALA A 245 29.58 -5.01 25.66
C ALA A 245 29.95 -4.69 27.10
N ASP A 246 29.11 -3.95 27.82
CA ASP A 246 29.33 -3.57 29.22
C ASP A 246 29.41 -4.81 30.15
N ILE A 247 28.60 -5.84 29.89
CA ILE A 247 28.62 -7.08 30.68
C ILE A 247 29.84 -7.93 30.35
N LEU A 248 30.24 -8.02 29.08
CA LEU A 248 31.46 -8.74 28.70
C LEU A 248 32.69 -8.08 29.36
N GLU A 249 32.80 -6.76 29.33
CA GLU A 249 33.85 -6.00 29.95
C GLU A 249 33.89 -6.22 31.49
N THR A 250 32.73 -6.13 32.16
CA THR A 250 32.58 -6.36 33.61
C THR A 250 33.07 -7.75 34.02
N ASN A 251 32.82 -8.76 33.17
CA ASN A 251 33.25 -10.14 33.40
C ASN A 251 34.69 -10.39 32.89
N LYS A 252 35.37 -9.37 32.39
CA LYS A 252 36.77 -9.48 31.85
C LYS A 252 36.84 -10.46 30.66
N ILE A 253 35.80 -10.54 29.87
CA ILE A 253 35.74 -11.38 28.67
C ILE A 253 36.07 -10.50 27.48
N ALA A 254 37.16 -10.82 26.80
CA ALA A 254 37.50 -10.15 25.54
C ALA A 254 36.52 -10.55 24.45
N ILE A 255 36.06 -9.57 23.68
CA ILE A 255 35.26 -9.86 22.47
C ILE A 255 36.13 -10.65 21.49
N PRO A 256 35.72 -11.88 21.11
CA PRO A 256 36.57 -12.73 20.26
C PRO A 256 36.88 -12.05 18.91
N TYR A 257 38.13 -12.16 18.51
CA TYR A 257 38.64 -11.66 17.24
C TYR A 257 39.26 -12.81 16.43
N PRO A 258 39.44 -12.68 15.12
CA PRO A 258 40.09 -13.72 14.31
C PRO A 258 41.50 -14.03 14.82
N GLN A 259 41.79 -15.30 15.04
CA GLN A 259 43.12 -15.82 15.46
C GLN A 259 43.65 -16.72 14.36
N LEU A 260 44.99 -16.70 14.19
CA LEU A 260 45.67 -17.51 13.19
C LEU A 260 46.85 -18.24 13.89
N ASP A 261 46.75 -19.56 13.98
CA ASP A 261 47.84 -20.39 14.46
C ASP A 261 48.78 -20.75 13.30
N ILE A 262 50.06 -20.28 13.36
CA ILE A 262 51.05 -20.55 12.34
C ILE A 262 51.99 -21.66 12.81
N HIS A 263 51.85 -22.84 12.20
CA HIS A 263 52.79 -23.93 12.40
C HIS A 263 53.91 -23.87 11.38
N THR A 264 55.10 -23.43 11.77
CA THR A 264 56.31 -23.51 10.91
C THR A 264 56.97 -24.89 11.06
N LYS A 265 57.03 -25.66 9.95
CA LYS A 265 57.88 -26.85 9.94
C LYS A 265 59.33 -26.42 9.94
N LYS A 266 60.10 -26.89 10.93
CA LYS A 266 61.58 -26.82 10.94
C LYS A 266 62.19 -27.78 9.92
#